data_e2bdf64b4970f0af3ac56913195b387e
#
_entry.id   e2bdf64b4970f0af3ac56913195b387e
#
_cell.length_a   1.000
_cell.length_b   1.000
_cell.length_c   1.000
_cell.angle_alpha   90.00
_cell.angle_beta   90.00
_cell.angle_gamma   90.00
#
_symmetry.space_group_name_H-M   'P 1'
#
loop_
_entity.id
_entity.type
_entity.pdbx_description
1 polymer ?
#
loop_
_entity_poly.entity_id
_entity_poly.type
_entity_poly.pdbx_seq_one_letter_code
_entity_poly.pdbx_strand_id
1 'polypeptide(L)'
;MVNIANFDESTVDWKPLPGPDGEPADFISCSILNVDDHAKIVDILFKFSANEKIVMHRHTSNYSTFTVQGELRVYNTDGSLKDVRPAGTYKARTPGEAHTEGGGDDDVIALFSLRPYTETDPIYEILDDDMSVAAVMTFEDLKALHEEYSA
;
A
#
# COMPACT_ATOMS: atom_id res chain seq x y z
N MET A 1 -4.11 25.62 -0.21
CA MET A 1 -4.34 24.47 0.70
C MET A 1 -5.12 23.40 -0.05
N VAL A 2 -4.62 22.18 0.00
CA VAL A 2 -5.36 21.05 -0.59
C VAL A 2 -6.55 20.74 0.29
N ASN A 3 -7.76 20.81 -0.28
CA ASN A 3 -8.98 20.46 0.43
C ASN A 3 -9.38 19.03 0.10
N ILE A 4 -9.02 18.11 0.98
CA ILE A 4 -9.35 16.69 0.84
C ILE A 4 -10.71 16.33 1.44
N ALA A 5 -11.42 17.29 2.02
CA ALA A 5 -12.74 17.07 2.62
C ALA A 5 -13.79 16.65 1.58
N ASN A 6 -13.53 16.91 0.30
CA ASN A 6 -14.42 16.52 -0.79
C ASN A 6 -14.11 15.13 -1.37
N PHE A 7 -13.13 14.43 -0.85
CA PHE A 7 -12.87 13.07 -1.27
C PHE A 7 -14.03 12.16 -0.84
N ASP A 8 -14.57 11.42 -1.78
CA ASP A 8 -15.70 10.52 -1.54
C ASP A 8 -15.27 9.09 -1.89
N GLU A 9 -15.01 8.28 -0.87
CA GLU A 9 -14.56 6.90 -1.04
C GLU A 9 -15.60 6.01 -1.73
N SER A 10 -16.87 6.38 -1.72
CA SER A 10 -17.91 5.60 -2.40
C SER A 10 -17.77 5.65 -3.92
N THR A 11 -17.00 6.60 -4.46
CA THR A 11 -16.72 6.70 -5.91
C THR A 11 -15.57 5.80 -6.35
N VAL A 12 -14.85 5.20 -5.42
CA VAL A 12 -13.69 4.35 -5.71
C VAL A 12 -14.15 2.91 -5.90
N ASP A 13 -13.67 2.26 -6.94
CA ASP A 13 -13.93 0.84 -7.20
C ASP A 13 -12.93 -0.01 -6.41
N TRP A 14 -13.29 -0.31 -5.16
CA TRP A 14 -12.44 -1.08 -4.27
C TRP A 14 -12.39 -2.55 -4.66
N LYS A 15 -11.19 -3.09 -4.72
CA LYS A 15 -10.90 -4.51 -5.04
C LYS A 15 -10.04 -5.11 -3.93
N PRO A 16 -10.12 -6.45 -3.75
CA PRO A 16 -9.21 -7.11 -2.84
C PRO A 16 -7.78 -7.12 -3.37
N LEU A 17 -6.81 -7.08 -2.46
CA LEU A 17 -5.41 -7.33 -2.79
C LEU A 17 -5.12 -8.79 -2.49
N PRO A 18 -4.67 -9.61 -3.47
CA PRO A 18 -4.36 -11.01 -3.20
C PRO A 18 -3.19 -11.16 -2.24
N GLY A 19 -3.34 -12.03 -1.23
CA GLY A 19 -2.26 -12.41 -0.33
C GLY A 19 -1.39 -13.53 -0.91
N PRO A 20 -0.35 -13.96 -0.17
CA PRO A 20 0.56 -15.02 -0.61
C PRO A 20 -0.11 -16.36 -0.89
N ASP A 21 -1.23 -16.64 -0.23
CA ASP A 21 -2.01 -17.88 -0.39
C ASP A 21 -3.05 -17.79 -1.52
N GLY A 22 -3.12 -16.67 -2.24
CA GLY A 22 -4.11 -16.41 -3.28
C GLY A 22 -5.46 -15.90 -2.76
N GLU A 23 -5.68 -15.93 -1.47
CA GLU A 23 -6.86 -15.37 -0.83
C GLU A 23 -6.68 -13.86 -0.60
N PRO A 24 -7.78 -13.10 -0.43
CA PRO A 24 -7.65 -11.67 -0.12
C PRO A 24 -6.81 -11.42 1.12
N ALA A 25 -5.88 -10.49 1.04
CA ALA A 25 -5.12 -10.05 2.20
C ALA A 25 -6.05 -9.38 3.22
N ASP A 26 -5.80 -9.65 4.51
CA ASP A 26 -6.63 -9.15 5.60
C ASP A 26 -6.48 -7.64 5.77
N PHE A 27 -7.60 -6.96 6.02
CA PHE A 27 -7.65 -5.55 6.42
C PHE A 27 -7.21 -4.56 5.34
N ILE A 28 -7.16 -5.00 4.07
CA ILE A 28 -6.69 -4.16 2.97
C ILE A 28 -7.60 -4.30 1.76
N SER A 29 -7.95 -3.16 1.17
CA SER A 29 -8.56 -3.07 -0.15
C SER A 29 -7.74 -2.13 -1.01
N CYS A 30 -7.84 -2.23 -2.31
CA CYS A 30 -7.05 -1.40 -3.21
C CYS A 30 -7.85 -0.96 -4.43
N SER A 31 -7.33 0.08 -5.07
CA SER A 31 -7.76 0.51 -6.39
C SER A 31 -6.52 0.97 -7.14
N ILE A 32 -6.13 0.24 -8.18
CA ILE A 32 -4.98 0.62 -9.00
C ILE A 32 -5.47 1.69 -9.98
N LEU A 33 -4.94 2.90 -9.82
CA LEU A 33 -5.38 4.07 -10.58
C LEU A 33 -4.68 4.19 -11.92
N ASN A 34 -3.39 3.86 -11.97
CA ASN A 34 -2.58 3.98 -13.16
C ASN A 34 -1.37 3.07 -13.11
N VAL A 35 -1.03 2.48 -14.25
CA VAL A 35 0.21 1.74 -14.46
C VAL A 35 0.92 2.37 -15.63
N ASP A 36 2.07 2.99 -15.37
CA ASP A 36 2.93 3.57 -16.40
C ASP A 36 4.03 2.56 -16.73
N ASP A 37 3.84 1.85 -17.82
CA ASP A 37 4.77 0.78 -18.24
C ASP A 37 6.10 1.33 -18.72
N HIS A 38 6.14 2.57 -19.20
CA HIS A 38 7.37 3.21 -19.65
C HIS A 38 8.23 3.66 -18.47
N ALA A 39 7.63 4.37 -17.53
CA ALA A 39 8.33 4.90 -16.35
C ALA A 39 8.43 3.89 -15.20
N LYS A 40 7.73 2.76 -15.30
CA LYS A 40 7.62 1.74 -14.24
C LYS A 40 7.06 2.34 -12.94
N ILE A 41 5.93 3.02 -13.06
CA ILE A 41 5.22 3.62 -11.93
C ILE A 41 3.86 2.96 -11.79
N VAL A 42 3.50 2.59 -10.55
CA VAL A 42 2.14 2.17 -10.21
C VAL A 42 1.59 3.14 -9.17
N ASP A 43 0.49 3.79 -9.50
CA ASP A 43 -0.26 4.62 -8.56
C ASP A 43 -1.47 3.81 -8.08
N ILE A 44 -1.54 3.58 -6.78
CA ILE A 44 -2.54 2.73 -6.17
C ILE A 44 -3.09 3.38 -4.90
N LEU A 45 -4.42 3.34 -4.75
CA LEU A 45 -5.06 3.67 -3.48
C LEU A 45 -5.15 2.40 -2.64
N PHE A 46 -4.71 2.51 -1.39
CA PHE A 46 -4.94 1.48 -0.38
C PHE A 46 -5.92 1.99 0.66
N LYS A 47 -6.78 1.10 1.11
CA LYS A 47 -7.65 1.31 2.26
C LYS A 47 -7.32 0.26 3.29
N PHE A 48 -6.87 0.70 4.46
CA PHE A 48 -6.56 -0.17 5.59
C PHE A 48 -7.63 -0.01 6.66
N SER A 49 -8.06 -1.12 7.24
CA SER A 49 -9.13 -1.13 8.23
C SER A 49 -8.75 -0.42 9.52
N ALA A 50 -9.74 0.23 10.14
CA ALA A 50 -9.59 0.89 11.44
C ALA A 50 -9.16 -0.11 12.52
N ASN A 51 -8.24 0.32 13.37
CA ASN A 51 -7.76 -0.42 14.55
C ASN A 51 -7.16 -1.80 14.24
N GLU A 52 -6.72 -2.01 13.00
CA GLU A 52 -6.10 -3.26 12.55
C GLU A 52 -4.75 -2.98 11.93
N LYS A 53 -3.92 -4.01 11.80
CA LYS A 53 -2.62 -3.95 11.14
C LYS A 53 -2.63 -4.90 9.95
N ILE A 54 -2.15 -4.44 8.79
CA ILE A 54 -1.94 -5.31 7.64
C ILE A 54 -0.71 -6.19 7.86
N VAL A 55 -0.44 -7.09 6.94
CA VAL A 55 0.69 -8.03 7.02
C VAL A 55 2.02 -7.28 7.14
N MET A 56 2.96 -7.87 7.87
CA MET A 56 4.36 -7.40 7.94
C MET A 56 4.97 -7.44 6.54
N HIS A 57 5.56 -6.33 6.12
CA HIS A 57 6.16 -6.23 4.79
C HIS A 57 7.34 -5.25 4.81
N ARG A 58 8.08 -5.25 3.71
CA ARG A 58 9.18 -4.33 3.46
C ARG A 58 9.06 -3.78 2.05
N HIS A 59 9.17 -2.47 1.89
CA HIS A 59 9.27 -1.85 0.57
C HIS A 59 10.69 -2.04 0.04
N THR A 60 10.80 -2.51 -1.19
CA THR A 60 12.09 -2.83 -1.82
C THR A 60 12.44 -1.90 -2.98
N SER A 61 11.59 -0.90 -3.24
CA SER A 61 11.85 0.15 -4.22
C SER A 61 11.41 1.51 -3.68
N ASN A 62 11.79 2.58 -4.36
CA ASN A 62 11.36 3.92 -4.00
C ASN A 62 9.85 4.05 -4.13
N TYR A 63 9.25 4.83 -3.27
CA TYR A 63 7.82 5.10 -3.31
C TYR A 63 7.49 6.40 -2.59
N SER A 64 6.30 6.91 -2.83
CA SER A 64 5.76 8.02 -2.05
C SER A 64 4.35 7.69 -1.60
N THR A 65 3.93 8.31 -0.50
CA THR A 65 2.58 8.16 0.04
C THR A 65 1.95 9.51 0.29
N PHE A 66 0.64 9.58 0.09
CA PHE A 66 -0.17 10.72 0.46
C PHE A 66 -1.43 10.23 1.16
N THR A 67 -1.59 10.60 2.43
CA THR A 67 -2.78 10.22 3.20
C THR A 67 -3.96 11.07 2.75
N VAL A 68 -4.97 10.44 2.20
CA VAL A 68 -6.15 11.10 1.64
C VAL A 68 -7.25 11.29 2.68
N GLN A 69 -7.47 10.26 3.50
CA GLN A 69 -8.55 10.23 4.49
C GLN A 69 -8.12 9.40 5.69
N GLY A 70 -8.51 9.82 6.87
CA GLY A 70 -8.16 9.11 8.10
C GLY A 70 -6.73 9.39 8.53
N GLU A 71 -6.13 8.42 9.19
CA GLU A 71 -4.80 8.53 9.78
C GLU A 71 -4.03 7.24 9.52
N LEU A 72 -2.90 7.34 8.83
CA LEU A 72 -2.04 6.18 8.58
C LEU A 72 -1.10 6.01 9.76
N ARG A 73 -1.18 4.86 10.42
CA ARG A 73 -0.29 4.48 11.50
C ARG A 73 0.71 3.45 10.99
N VAL A 74 1.99 3.72 11.22
CA VAL A 74 3.11 2.84 10.85
C VAL A 74 3.71 2.26 12.12
N TYR A 75 3.95 0.95 12.13
CA TYR A 75 4.42 0.24 13.31
C TYR A 75 5.75 -0.46 13.02
N ASN A 76 6.62 -0.46 14.04
CA ASN A 76 7.87 -1.22 14.01
C ASN A 76 7.59 -2.73 14.05
N THR A 77 8.63 -3.53 13.83
CA THR A 77 8.52 -5.01 13.86
C THR A 77 8.13 -5.57 15.21
N ASP A 78 8.39 -4.82 16.30
CA ASP A 78 7.99 -5.21 17.66
C ASP A 78 6.54 -4.80 18.00
N GLY A 79 5.83 -4.18 17.06
CA GLY A 79 4.45 -3.72 17.24
C GLY A 79 4.31 -2.32 17.82
N SER A 80 5.41 -1.67 18.20
CA SER A 80 5.37 -0.29 18.70
C SER A 80 5.06 0.70 17.59
N LEU A 81 4.36 1.78 17.92
CA LEU A 81 4.01 2.83 16.98
C LEU A 81 5.29 3.60 16.56
N LYS A 82 5.53 3.68 15.26
CA LYS A 82 6.69 4.40 14.70
C LYS A 82 6.31 5.77 14.19
N ASP A 83 5.17 5.92 13.53
CA ASP A 83 4.78 7.17 12.88
C ASP A 83 3.26 7.25 12.77
N VAL A 84 2.75 8.48 12.81
CA VAL A 84 1.33 8.78 12.59
C VAL A 84 1.22 9.82 11.50
N ARG A 85 0.49 9.51 10.44
CA ARG A 85 0.37 10.39 9.27
C ARG A 85 -1.10 10.74 9.03
N PRO A 86 -1.56 11.90 9.53
CA PRO A 86 -2.93 12.33 9.31
C PRO A 86 -3.18 12.69 7.84
N ALA A 87 -4.45 12.81 7.47
CA ALA A 87 -4.85 13.23 6.13
C ALA A 87 -4.12 14.52 5.72
N GLY A 88 -3.61 14.55 4.48
CA GLY A 88 -2.81 15.63 3.95
C GLY A 88 -1.31 15.44 4.09
N THR A 89 -0.85 14.36 4.72
CA THR A 89 0.58 14.07 4.88
C THR A 89 1.15 13.40 3.63
N TYR A 90 2.22 13.99 3.10
CA TYR A 90 3.03 13.42 2.03
C TYR A 90 4.37 12.94 2.57
N LYS A 91 4.80 11.75 2.15
CA LYS A 91 6.12 11.20 2.46
C LYS A 91 6.73 10.56 1.21
N ALA A 92 7.97 10.96 0.88
CA ALA A 92 8.80 10.24 -0.09
C ALA A 92 9.71 9.29 0.67
N ARG A 93 9.82 8.05 0.18
CA ARG A 93 10.55 6.99 0.87
C ARG A 93 11.47 6.23 -0.08
N THR A 94 12.56 5.74 0.48
CA THR A 94 13.47 4.78 -0.17
C THR A 94 13.20 3.39 0.39
N PRO A 95 13.80 2.33 -0.19
CA PRO A 95 13.74 0.99 0.41
C PRO A 95 14.15 1.04 1.88
N GLY A 96 13.37 0.39 2.72
CA GLY A 96 13.52 0.58 4.15
C GLY A 96 13.34 -0.68 4.97
N GLU A 97 13.15 -0.47 6.27
CA GLU A 97 12.97 -1.52 7.24
C GLU A 97 11.58 -2.15 7.11
N ALA A 98 11.45 -3.37 7.59
CA ALA A 98 10.17 -4.04 7.68
C ALA A 98 9.25 -3.30 8.67
N HIS A 99 7.96 -3.24 8.33
CA HIS A 99 6.96 -2.60 9.16
C HIS A 99 5.56 -3.16 8.87
N THR A 100 4.61 -2.78 9.72
CA THR A 100 3.19 -2.91 9.42
C THR A 100 2.54 -1.54 9.39
N GLU A 101 1.35 -1.47 8.86
CA GLU A 101 0.57 -0.25 8.75
C GLU A 101 -0.90 -0.56 9.01
N GLY A 102 -1.66 0.48 9.36
CA GLY A 102 -3.09 0.34 9.53
C GLY A 102 -3.77 1.67 9.76
N GLY A 103 -5.08 1.63 9.90
CA GLY A 103 -5.87 2.81 10.22
C GLY A 103 -5.78 3.17 11.70
N GLY A 104 -6.23 4.37 12.03
CA GLY A 104 -6.47 4.80 13.39
C GLY A 104 -7.85 4.33 13.85
N ASP A 105 -8.63 5.26 14.42
CA ASP A 105 -9.99 4.95 14.86
C ASP A 105 -10.96 4.80 13.68
N ASP A 106 -10.59 5.30 12.50
CA ASP A 106 -11.32 5.14 11.25
C ASP A 106 -10.44 4.42 10.22
N ASP A 107 -11.06 3.87 9.17
CA ASP A 107 -10.33 3.35 8.03
C ASP A 107 -9.47 4.46 7.43
N VAL A 108 -8.25 4.12 7.01
CA VAL A 108 -7.37 5.07 6.34
C VAL A 108 -7.32 4.78 4.84
N ILE A 109 -7.29 5.85 4.04
CA ILE A 109 -7.08 5.78 2.60
C ILE A 109 -5.84 6.59 2.28
N ALA A 110 -4.89 5.96 1.61
CA ALA A 110 -3.64 6.58 1.20
C ALA A 110 -3.31 6.22 -0.24
N LEU A 111 -2.80 7.21 -0.97
CA LEU A 111 -2.24 7.01 -2.30
C LEU A 111 -0.78 6.59 -2.15
N PHE A 112 -0.42 5.48 -2.78
CA PHE A 112 0.96 5.02 -2.89
C PHE A 112 1.39 5.11 -4.35
N SER A 113 2.49 5.80 -4.61
CA SER A 113 3.12 5.86 -5.93
C SER A 113 4.38 5.01 -5.87
N LEU A 114 4.34 3.84 -6.49
CA LEU A 114 5.38 2.80 -6.41
C LEU A 114 6.27 2.89 -7.63
N ARG A 115 7.60 2.91 -7.43
CA ARG A 115 8.57 3.26 -8.47
C ARG A 115 9.72 2.26 -8.55
N PRO A 116 9.48 1.00 -8.95
CA PRO A 116 10.58 0.06 -9.21
C PRO A 116 11.37 0.48 -10.45
N TYR A 117 12.62 0.01 -10.56
CA TYR A 117 13.45 0.36 -11.70
C TYR A 117 13.16 -0.49 -12.92
N THR A 118 12.74 -1.74 -12.71
CA THR A 118 12.41 -2.69 -13.77
C THR A 118 11.10 -3.39 -13.47
N GLU A 119 10.55 -4.09 -14.47
CA GLU A 119 9.28 -4.82 -14.33
C GLU A 119 9.39 -6.04 -13.43
N THR A 120 10.60 -6.57 -13.24
CA THR A 120 10.84 -7.75 -12.39
C THR A 120 11.41 -7.41 -11.02
N ASP A 121 11.74 -6.14 -10.77
CA ASP A 121 12.20 -5.71 -9.46
C ASP A 121 11.08 -5.87 -8.42
N PRO A 122 11.39 -6.37 -7.24
CA PRO A 122 10.41 -6.40 -6.15
C PRO A 122 9.97 -5.00 -5.77
N ILE A 123 8.68 -4.83 -5.54
CA ILE A 123 8.11 -3.63 -4.92
C ILE A 123 7.91 -3.87 -3.45
N TYR A 124 7.37 -5.05 -3.11
CA TYR A 124 7.17 -5.49 -1.73
C TYR A 124 7.76 -6.87 -1.50
N GLU A 125 8.31 -7.07 -0.31
CA GLU A 125 8.50 -8.39 0.26
C GLU A 125 7.47 -8.57 1.38
N ILE A 126 6.65 -9.61 1.27
CA ILE A 126 5.69 -10.00 2.31
C ILE A 126 6.40 -10.96 3.25
N LEU A 127 6.34 -10.70 4.54
CA LEU A 127 7.15 -11.40 5.53
C LEU A 127 6.28 -12.28 6.43
N ASP A 128 6.85 -13.43 6.81
CA ASP A 128 6.29 -14.31 7.83
C ASP A 128 6.66 -13.81 9.24
N ASP A 129 6.08 -14.43 10.26
CA ASP A 129 6.32 -14.06 11.66
C ASP A 129 7.81 -14.13 12.06
N ASP A 130 8.57 -15.02 11.42
CA ASP A 130 10.02 -15.14 11.62
C ASP A 130 10.84 -14.16 10.76
N MET A 131 10.18 -13.24 10.07
CA MET A 131 10.77 -12.24 9.18
C MET A 131 11.38 -12.83 7.88
N SER A 132 11.12 -14.09 7.58
CA SER A 132 11.47 -14.66 6.27
C SER A 132 10.50 -14.17 5.20
N VAL A 133 10.97 -14.15 3.94
CA VAL A 133 10.16 -13.70 2.82
C VAL A 133 9.18 -14.81 2.41
N ALA A 134 7.89 -14.54 2.59
CA ALA A 134 6.81 -15.45 2.19
C ALA A 134 6.43 -15.28 0.72
N ALA A 135 6.47 -14.04 0.23
CA ALA A 135 6.12 -13.71 -1.16
C ALA A 135 6.75 -12.39 -1.56
N VAL A 136 6.83 -12.18 -2.86
CA VAL A 136 7.34 -10.94 -3.46
C VAL A 136 6.29 -10.43 -4.44
N MET A 137 6.07 -9.13 -4.48
CA MET A 137 5.19 -8.48 -5.45
C MET A 137 6.04 -7.55 -6.32
N THR A 138 5.94 -7.72 -7.64
CA THR A 138 6.69 -6.96 -8.64
C THR A 138 5.78 -5.98 -9.40
N PHE A 139 6.39 -5.11 -10.21
CA PHE A 139 5.65 -4.27 -11.15
C PHE A 139 4.77 -5.10 -12.08
N GLU A 140 5.32 -6.20 -12.61
CA GLU A 140 4.60 -7.08 -13.51
C GLU A 140 3.35 -7.69 -12.85
N ASP A 141 3.47 -8.07 -11.57
CA ASP A 141 2.33 -8.58 -10.80
C ASP A 141 1.21 -7.55 -10.67
N LEU A 142 1.54 -6.31 -10.35
CA LEU A 142 0.56 -5.23 -10.21
C LEU A 142 -0.04 -4.83 -11.56
N LYS A 143 0.76 -4.85 -12.62
CA LYS A 143 0.26 -4.61 -13.97
C LYS A 143 -0.76 -5.67 -14.38
N ALA A 144 -0.47 -6.94 -14.14
CA ALA A 144 -1.38 -8.03 -14.42
C ALA A 144 -2.68 -7.91 -13.62
N LEU A 145 -2.57 -7.54 -12.34
CA LEU A 145 -3.74 -7.32 -11.48
C LEU A 145 -4.60 -6.16 -11.99
N HIS A 146 -3.96 -5.08 -12.43
CA HIS A 146 -4.67 -3.94 -13.02
C HIS A 146 -5.44 -4.34 -14.28
N GLU A 147 -4.82 -5.13 -15.15
CA GLU A 147 -5.46 -5.64 -16.35
C GLU A 147 -6.67 -6.53 -16.02
N GLU A 148 -6.53 -7.41 -15.02
CA GLU A 148 -7.61 -8.27 -14.54
C GLU A 148 -8.79 -7.45 -14.03
N TYR A 149 -8.53 -6.44 -13.20
CA TYR A 149 -9.58 -5.62 -12.58
C TYR A 149 -10.21 -4.62 -13.54
N SER A 150 -9.56 -4.33 -14.66
CA SER A 150 -10.06 -3.41 -15.69
C SER A 150 -10.81 -4.11 -16.82
N ALA A 151 -10.82 -5.44 -16.81
CA ALA A 151 -11.47 -6.25 -17.86
C ALA A 151 -13.01 -6.24 -17.73
#